data_da583def92b55dd3e6adcc1c3e0c8e0b
#
_entry.id   da583def92b55dd3e6adcc1c3e0c8e0b
#
_cell.length_a   1.000
_cell.length_b   1.000
_cell.length_c   1.000
_cell.angle_alpha   90.00
_cell.angle_beta   90.00
_cell.angle_gamma   90.00
#
_symmetry.space_group_name_H-M   'P 1'
#
loop_
_entity.id
_entity.type
_entity.pdbx_description
1 polymer ?
#
loop_
_entity_poly.entity_id
_entity_poly.type
_entity_poly.pdbx_seq_one_letter_code
_entity_poly.pdbx_strand_id
1 'polypeptide(L)'
;MSRVLVKLYVPIIEEKYYIWLPTNKKIYNIIISLTKAVNELSMGYYTPIKSPMLYNKLSSTPYDVNITVKESDIRNGTELILI
;
A
#
# COMPACT_ATOMS: atom_id res chain seq x y z
N MET A 1 -17.43 -6.94 6.52
CA MET A 1 -16.01 -6.60 6.55
C MET A 1 -15.79 -5.21 5.99
N SER A 2 -15.07 -4.35 6.71
CA SER A 2 -14.81 -3.00 6.28
C SER A 2 -13.66 -2.92 5.31
N ARG A 3 -13.77 -1.99 4.36
CA ARG A 3 -12.71 -1.68 3.41
C ARG A 3 -12.57 -0.18 3.30
N VAL A 4 -11.38 0.27 2.92
CA VAL A 4 -11.14 1.68 2.61
C VAL A 4 -10.54 1.77 1.21
N LEU A 5 -10.92 2.81 0.48
CA LEU A 5 -10.37 3.07 -0.84
C LEU A 5 -9.22 4.05 -0.70
N VAL A 6 -8.04 3.64 -1.16
CA VAL A 6 -6.83 4.46 -1.08
C VAL A 6 -6.27 4.70 -2.47
N LYS A 7 -5.49 5.76 -2.57
CA LYS A 7 -4.74 6.07 -3.78
C LYS A 7 -3.29 5.66 -3.53
N LEU A 8 -2.83 4.68 -4.29
CA LEU A 8 -1.47 4.15 -4.15
C LEU A 8 -0.59 4.69 -5.27
N TYR A 9 0.53 5.30 -4.88
CA TYR A 9 1.56 5.72 -5.82
C TYR A 9 2.75 4.78 -5.70
N VAL A 10 3.24 4.30 -6.84
CA VAL A 10 4.40 3.41 -6.94
C VAL A 10 5.48 4.12 -7.74
N PRO A 11 6.39 4.86 -7.07
CA PRO A 11 7.36 5.73 -7.76
C PRO A 11 8.25 5.02 -8.76
N ILE A 12 8.67 3.80 -8.46
CA ILE A 12 9.62 3.08 -9.30
C ILE A 12 9.10 2.85 -10.73
N ILE A 13 7.78 2.77 -10.88
CA ILE A 13 7.14 2.64 -12.20
C ILE A 13 6.30 3.85 -12.55
N GLU A 14 6.30 4.89 -11.70
CA GLU A 14 5.57 6.13 -11.89
C GLU A 14 4.08 5.94 -12.15
N GLU A 15 3.46 4.97 -11.48
CA GLU A 15 2.05 4.64 -11.65
C GLU A 15 1.26 4.89 -10.37
N LYS A 16 -0.01 5.22 -10.54
CA LYS A 16 -0.98 5.43 -9.46
C LYS A 16 -2.14 4.49 -9.66
N TYR A 17 -2.64 3.95 -8.54
CA TYR A 17 -3.75 3.02 -8.54
C TYR A 17 -4.73 3.38 -7.45
N TYR A 18 -6.03 3.13 -7.69
CA TYR A 18 -7.04 3.17 -6.64
C TYR A 18 -7.29 1.74 -6.20
N ILE A 19 -7.08 1.47 -4.94
CA ILE A 19 -7.12 0.11 -4.41
C ILE A 19 -7.95 0.07 -3.13
N TRP A 20 -8.80 -0.95 -3.00
CA TRP A 20 -9.53 -1.23 -1.76
C TRP A 20 -8.64 -2.03 -0.82
N LEU A 21 -8.55 -1.58 0.43
CA LEU A 21 -7.81 -2.29 1.46
C LEU A 21 -8.76 -2.80 2.55
N PRO A 22 -8.64 -4.07 2.96
CA PRO A 22 -9.38 -4.55 4.11
C PRO A 22 -8.81 -3.93 5.39
N THR A 23 -9.69 -3.46 6.28
CA THR A 23 -9.25 -2.72 7.46
C THR A 23 -8.77 -3.63 8.59
N ASN A 24 -9.12 -4.93 8.54
CA ASN A 24 -8.78 -5.89 9.59
C ASN A 24 -7.45 -6.63 9.37
N LYS A 25 -6.74 -6.31 8.30
CA LYS A 25 -5.45 -6.95 8.01
C LYS A 25 -4.30 -6.10 8.50
N LYS A 26 -3.22 -6.76 8.93
CA LYS A 26 -2.00 -6.05 9.31
C LYS A 26 -1.33 -5.42 8.10
N ILE A 27 -0.67 -4.31 8.32
CA ILE A 27 0.08 -3.60 7.26
C ILE A 27 1.06 -4.55 6.57
N TYR A 28 1.70 -5.44 7.32
CA TYR A 28 2.60 -6.44 6.76
C TYR A 28 1.92 -7.24 5.63
N ASN A 29 0.72 -7.73 5.88
CA ASN A 29 -0.04 -8.50 4.89
C ASN A 29 -0.53 -7.61 3.74
N ILE A 30 -0.87 -6.37 4.04
CA ILE A 30 -1.27 -5.40 3.02
C ILE A 30 -0.12 -5.16 2.03
N ILE A 31 1.10 -4.99 2.52
CA ILE A 31 2.27 -4.77 1.67
C ILE A 31 2.49 -5.96 0.74
N ILE A 32 2.38 -7.18 1.26
CA ILE A 32 2.51 -8.40 0.44
C ILE A 32 1.46 -8.42 -0.66
N SER A 33 0.21 -8.14 -0.31
CA SER A 33 -0.90 -8.12 -1.26
C SER A 33 -0.73 -7.02 -2.30
N LEU A 34 -0.30 -5.83 -1.89
CA LEU A 34 -0.08 -4.70 -2.80
C LEU A 34 1.04 -4.99 -3.79
N THR A 35 2.14 -5.56 -3.31
CA THR A 35 3.26 -5.93 -4.16
C THR A 35 2.81 -6.87 -5.27
N LYS A 36 2.00 -7.87 -4.90
CA LYS A 36 1.47 -8.83 -5.85
C LYS A 36 0.50 -8.19 -6.84
N ALA A 37 -0.42 -7.37 -6.33
CA ALA A 37 -1.42 -6.70 -7.16
C ALA A 37 -0.76 -5.73 -8.14
N VAL A 38 0.21 -4.95 -7.69
CA VAL A 38 0.91 -3.99 -8.56
C VAL A 38 1.73 -4.73 -9.63
N ASN A 39 2.34 -5.86 -9.28
CA ASN A 39 3.03 -6.67 -10.27
C ASN A 39 2.07 -7.09 -11.39
N GLU A 40 0.87 -7.56 -11.03
CA GLU A 40 -0.14 -7.98 -12.00
C GLU A 40 -0.68 -6.79 -12.80
N LEU A 41 -1.03 -5.69 -12.13
CA LEU A 41 -1.59 -4.51 -12.77
C LEU A 41 -0.59 -3.83 -13.71
N SER A 42 0.69 -3.92 -13.42
CA SER A 42 1.75 -3.35 -14.25
C SER A 42 2.25 -4.31 -15.32
N MET A 43 1.61 -5.47 -15.45
CA MET A 43 1.99 -6.51 -16.40
C MET A 43 3.45 -6.95 -16.22
N GLY A 44 3.87 -7.05 -14.97
CA GLY A 44 5.20 -7.52 -14.63
C GLY A 44 6.27 -6.45 -14.56
N TYR A 45 5.95 -5.19 -14.84
CA TYR A 45 6.93 -4.10 -14.74
C TYR A 45 7.40 -3.87 -13.32
N TYR A 46 6.50 -4.04 -12.34
CA TYR A 46 6.86 -3.84 -10.95
C TYR A 46 7.46 -5.10 -10.38
N THR A 47 8.78 -5.08 -10.15
CA THR A 47 9.51 -6.18 -9.52
C THR A 47 10.40 -5.57 -8.44
N PRO A 48 9.97 -5.58 -7.18
CA PRO A 48 10.75 -4.96 -6.11
C PRO A 48 12.06 -5.72 -5.86
N ILE A 49 13.14 -4.97 -5.70
CA ILE A 49 14.47 -5.55 -5.42
C ILE A 49 14.61 -5.86 -3.94
N LYS A 50 13.94 -5.09 -3.09
CA LYS A 50 13.95 -5.21 -1.63
C LYS A 50 12.52 -5.36 -1.13
N SER A 51 12.37 -5.71 0.15
CA SER A 51 11.06 -5.66 0.78
C SER A 51 10.53 -4.23 0.73
N PRO A 52 9.41 -4.00 0.06
CA PRO A 52 8.87 -2.65 -0.04
C PRO A 52 8.29 -2.20 1.29
N MET A 53 8.23 -0.89 1.48
CA MET A 53 7.65 -0.26 2.65
C MET A 53 6.50 0.63 2.22
N LEU A 54 5.53 0.80 3.12
CA LEU A 54 4.35 1.61 2.85
C LEU A 54 4.42 2.90 3.66
N TYR A 55 4.20 4.03 2.98
CA TYR A 55 4.20 5.35 3.60
C TYR A 55 2.89 6.06 3.35
N ASN A 56 2.49 6.90 4.30
CA ASN A 56 1.52 7.93 4.01
C ASN A 56 2.27 9.02 3.24
N LYS A 57 1.66 9.55 2.18
CA LYS A 57 2.28 10.58 1.35
C LYS A 57 2.77 11.79 2.17
N LEU A 58 2.10 12.09 3.28
CA LEU A 58 2.39 13.24 4.12
C LEU A 58 3.40 12.92 5.24
N SER A 59 3.92 11.69 5.29
CA SER A 59 4.82 11.26 6.35
C SER A 59 6.18 10.87 5.80
N SER A 60 7.22 11.10 6.59
CA SER A 60 8.59 10.70 6.25
C SER A 60 8.96 9.34 6.84
N THR A 61 8.07 8.72 7.61
CA THR A 61 8.33 7.43 8.23
C THR A 61 7.37 6.38 7.69
N PRO A 62 7.83 5.12 7.53
CA PRO A 62 6.95 4.06 7.07
C PRO A 62 5.95 3.66 8.16
N TYR A 63 4.85 3.06 7.74
CA TYR A 63 3.89 2.49 8.67
C TYR A 63 4.51 1.35 9.48
N ASP A 64 4.07 1.23 10.73
CA ASP A 64 4.36 0.06 11.55
C ASP A 64 3.65 -1.15 10.91
N VAL A 65 4.43 -2.16 10.53
CA VAL A 65 3.90 -3.33 9.82
C VAL A 65 3.10 -4.26 10.73
N ASN A 66 3.19 -4.07 12.04
CA ASN A 66 2.56 -4.95 13.02
C ASN A 66 1.15 -4.52 13.43
N ILE A 67 0.70 -3.35 13.00
CA ILE A 67 -0.65 -2.88 13.27
C ILE A 67 -1.56 -3.15 12.08
N THR A 68 -2.86 -3.16 12.32
CA THR A 68 -3.86 -3.31 11.27
C THR A 68 -4.09 -1.96 10.57
N VAL A 69 -4.69 -2.02 9.39
CA VAL A 69 -5.12 -0.79 8.68
C VAL A 69 -6.05 0.02 9.58
N LYS A 70 -6.96 -0.64 10.28
CA LYS A 70 -7.90 0.01 11.20
C LYS A 70 -7.20 0.77 12.32
N GLU A 71 -6.10 0.23 12.84
CA GLU A 71 -5.32 0.85 13.91
C GLU A 71 -4.43 1.99 13.41
N SER A 72 -4.21 2.08 12.11
CA SER A 72 -3.40 3.12 11.50
C SER A 72 -4.25 4.37 11.23
N ASP A 73 -3.64 5.36 10.57
CA ASP A 73 -4.35 6.56 10.12
C ASP A 73 -4.94 6.42 8.71
N ILE A 74 -4.87 5.23 8.13
CA ILE A 74 -5.37 5.00 6.78
C ILE A 74 -6.90 5.03 6.78
N ARG A 75 -7.46 5.87 5.92
CA ARG A 75 -8.91 6.05 5.77
C ARG A 75 -9.24 6.17 4.27
N ASN A 76 -10.53 6.27 3.96
CA ASN A 76 -10.94 6.54 2.57
C ASN A 76 -10.26 7.81 2.07
N GLY A 77 -9.65 7.72 0.90
CA GLY A 77 -8.98 8.84 0.27
C GLY A 77 -7.53 9.05 0.70
N THR A 78 -7.02 8.26 1.65
CA THR A 78 -5.61 8.37 2.03
C THR A 78 -4.72 8.07 0.84
N GLU A 79 -3.71 8.90 0.64
CA GLU A 79 -2.71 8.70 -0.41
C GLU A 79 -1.51 7.97 0.21
N LEU A 80 -1.18 6.82 -0.38
CA LEU A 80 -0.09 5.96 0.07
C LEU A 80 1.01 5.88 -0.97
N ILE A 81 2.22 5.60 -0.51
CA ILE A 81 3.38 5.40 -1.38
C ILE A 81 3.98 4.04 -1.04
N LEU A 82 4.18 3.22 -2.06
CA LEU A 82 4.84 1.92 -1.94
C LEU A 82 6.25 2.02 -2.54
N ILE A 83 7.24 1.92 -1.68
CA ILE A 83 8.64 2.02 -2.09
C ILE A 83 9.41 0.79 -1.71
#